data_4216b52f455189d765280ce80e608933
#
_entry.id   4216b52f455189d765280ce80e608933
#
_cell.length_a   1.000
_cell.length_b   1.000
_cell.length_c   1.000
_cell.angle_alpha   90.00
_cell.angle_beta   90.00
_cell.angle_gamma   90.00
#
_symmetry.space_group_name_H-M   'P 1'
#
loop_
_entity.id
_entity.type
_entity.pdbx_description
1 polymer ?
#
loop_
_entity_poly.entity_id
_entity_poly.type
_entity_poly.pdbx_seq_one_letter_code
_entity_poly.pdbx_strand_id
1 'polypeptide(L)'
;MKENNSIEVKIKKMVQKYKKNLDKKINDRVEEMKKDDNSHYMVYNILGVSDDEGAMIDLYQNKGRFLYKYAGSMLEDAAILCFEHKYSNVESKKKIDNTITTKPKKVEIDCLVGDTAYEIKWRDATTDGDHITKEHTRVKVIQENGYKPVRIMFFEPNREQAKDIQKRLKDLYTQVGGEYYSGEDAWEYIKTTTDIDLKSMLSEMISSEINEKEISYI
;
A
#
# COMPACT_ATOMS: atom_id res chain seq x y z
N MET A 1 -8.79 29.62 12.29
CA MET A 1 -8.96 28.22 12.78
C MET A 1 -9.63 27.26 11.78
N LYS A 2 -10.13 27.71 10.62
CA LYS A 2 -10.74 26.82 9.59
C LYS A 2 -9.72 26.17 8.63
N GLU A 3 -8.52 26.74 8.43
CA GLU A 3 -7.50 26.20 7.50
C GLU A 3 -6.81 24.91 7.98
N ASN A 4 -6.73 24.67 9.29
CA ASN A 4 -6.03 23.50 9.83
C ASN A 4 -6.81 22.17 9.73
N ASN A 5 -8.03 22.16 9.18
CA ASN A 5 -8.90 21.00 9.12
C ASN A 5 -9.23 20.53 7.69
N SER A 6 -8.60 21.12 6.68
CA SER A 6 -8.80 20.65 5.29
C SER A 6 -8.19 19.28 5.11
N ILE A 7 -8.81 18.44 4.29
CA ILE A 7 -8.29 17.09 3.95
C ILE A 7 -6.88 17.16 3.37
N GLU A 8 -6.60 18.17 2.55
CA GLU A 8 -5.29 18.42 1.96
C GLU A 8 -4.20 18.60 3.04
N VAL A 9 -4.46 19.41 4.07
CA VAL A 9 -3.51 19.59 5.18
C VAL A 9 -3.29 18.30 5.95
N LYS A 10 -4.33 17.49 6.16
CA LYS A 10 -4.21 16.18 6.83
C LYS A 10 -3.36 15.22 6.02
N ILE A 11 -3.61 15.10 4.72
CA ILE A 11 -2.84 14.25 3.80
C ILE A 11 -1.39 14.73 3.72
N LYS A 12 -1.14 16.03 3.57
CA LYS A 12 0.22 16.59 3.55
C LYS A 12 1.01 16.27 4.83
N LYS A 13 0.41 16.45 6.00
CA LYS A 13 1.03 16.09 7.29
C LYS A 13 1.33 14.60 7.39
N MET A 14 0.42 13.76 6.93
CA MET A 14 0.60 12.32 6.92
C MET A 14 1.75 11.91 5.97
N VAL A 15 1.79 12.42 4.74
CA VAL A 15 2.88 12.18 3.77
C VAL A 15 4.23 12.59 4.35
N GLN A 16 4.33 13.76 4.97
CA GLN A 16 5.57 14.22 5.63
C GLN A 16 6.01 13.30 6.77
N LYS A 17 5.06 12.79 7.57
CA LYS A 17 5.35 11.79 8.61
C LYS A 17 5.90 10.49 8.02
N TYR A 18 5.30 9.98 6.93
CA TYR A 18 5.77 8.78 6.24
C TYR A 18 7.17 8.97 5.68
N LYS A 19 7.45 10.11 5.02
CA LYS A 19 8.76 10.47 4.50
C LYS A 19 9.83 10.46 5.61
N LYS A 20 9.59 11.17 6.71
CA LYS A 20 10.50 11.23 7.86
C LYS A 20 10.76 9.83 8.46
N ASN A 21 9.71 9.01 8.59
CA ASN A 21 9.84 7.66 9.14
C ASN A 21 10.61 6.73 8.20
N LEU A 22 10.40 6.84 6.88
CA LEU A 22 11.15 6.08 5.87
C LEU A 22 12.63 6.45 5.91
N ASP A 23 12.96 7.75 5.91
CA ASP A 23 14.35 8.23 5.99
C ASP A 23 15.04 7.72 7.26
N LYS A 24 14.37 7.84 8.41
CA LYS A 24 14.88 7.31 9.67
C LYS A 24 15.14 5.81 9.57
N LYS A 25 14.18 5.02 9.07
CA LYS A 25 14.31 3.56 8.98
C LYS A 25 15.42 3.13 8.03
N ILE A 26 15.62 3.86 6.93
CA ILE A 26 16.74 3.63 6.00
C ILE A 26 18.06 3.91 6.72
N ASN A 27 18.19 5.06 7.40
CA ASN A 27 19.41 5.45 8.10
C ASN A 27 19.75 4.46 9.23
N ASP A 28 18.75 4.07 10.05
CA ASP A 28 18.93 3.07 11.10
C ASP A 28 19.50 1.76 10.52
N ARG A 29 18.95 1.31 9.36
CA ARG A 29 19.43 0.07 8.71
C ARG A 29 20.83 0.21 8.12
N VAL A 30 21.17 1.37 7.57
CA VAL A 30 22.54 1.65 7.08
C VAL A 30 23.55 1.53 8.23
N GLU A 31 23.23 2.07 9.41
CA GLU A 31 24.11 1.96 10.58
C GLU A 31 24.20 0.51 11.13
N GLU A 32 23.11 -0.25 11.05
CA GLU A 32 23.15 -1.69 11.36
C GLU A 32 24.05 -2.45 10.39
N MET A 33 23.91 -2.20 9.08
CA MET A 33 24.68 -2.89 8.03
C MET A 33 26.20 -2.67 8.14
N LYS A 34 26.65 -1.53 8.69
CA LYS A 34 28.08 -1.28 8.96
C LYS A 34 28.69 -2.27 9.99
N LYS A 35 27.83 -2.93 10.75
CA LYS A 35 28.21 -3.88 11.82
C LYS A 35 27.86 -5.33 11.44
N ASP A 36 27.23 -5.55 10.30
CA ASP A 36 26.85 -6.87 9.82
C ASP A 36 28.10 -7.69 9.44
N ASP A 37 28.03 -9.00 9.60
CA ASP A 37 29.03 -9.92 9.09
C ASP A 37 28.90 -10.02 7.56
N ASN A 38 29.99 -9.71 6.86
CA ASN A 38 30.08 -9.74 5.40
C ASN A 38 30.70 -11.04 4.85
N SER A 39 30.84 -12.09 5.67
CA SER A 39 31.44 -13.37 5.25
C SER A 39 30.75 -14.01 4.04
N HIS A 40 29.45 -13.74 3.85
CA HIS A 40 28.67 -14.21 2.71
C HIS A 40 29.11 -13.58 1.35
N TYR A 41 29.87 -12.49 1.35
CA TYR A 41 30.42 -11.87 0.12
C TYR A 41 31.39 -12.81 -0.59
N MET A 42 31.98 -13.80 0.11
CA MET A 42 32.71 -14.88 -0.55
C MET A 42 31.87 -15.52 -1.69
N VAL A 43 30.57 -15.75 -1.48
CA VAL A 43 29.69 -16.32 -2.50
C VAL A 43 29.44 -15.34 -3.65
N TYR A 44 29.29 -14.04 -3.34
CA TYR A 44 29.14 -12.98 -4.34
C TYR A 44 30.39 -12.91 -5.24
N ASN A 45 31.59 -12.97 -4.63
CA ASN A 45 32.85 -12.96 -5.37
C ASN A 45 33.00 -14.16 -6.30
N ILE A 46 32.58 -15.36 -5.89
CA ILE A 46 32.57 -16.56 -6.74
C ILE A 46 31.65 -16.35 -7.97
N LEU A 47 30.56 -15.59 -7.82
CA LEU A 47 29.62 -15.25 -8.88
C LEU A 47 30.06 -14.03 -9.70
N GLY A 48 31.23 -13.43 -9.41
CA GLY A 48 31.80 -12.30 -10.15
C GLY A 48 31.34 -10.92 -9.66
N VAL A 49 30.71 -10.83 -8.47
CA VAL A 49 30.27 -9.58 -7.85
C VAL A 49 31.30 -9.19 -6.78
N SER A 50 31.88 -7.98 -6.87
CA SER A 50 32.85 -7.49 -5.88
C SER A 50 32.19 -7.16 -4.53
N ASP A 51 33.01 -7.03 -3.46
CA ASP A 51 32.50 -6.67 -2.12
C ASP A 51 31.76 -5.33 -2.12
N ASP A 52 32.28 -4.33 -2.83
CA ASP A 52 31.65 -3.01 -2.94
C ASP A 52 30.29 -3.10 -3.65
N GLU A 53 30.22 -3.86 -4.74
CA GLU A 53 28.97 -4.08 -5.48
C GLU A 53 27.98 -4.89 -4.66
N GLY A 54 28.43 -5.91 -3.93
CA GLY A 54 27.61 -6.70 -3.00
C GLY A 54 27.00 -5.81 -1.91
N ALA A 55 27.82 -4.93 -1.31
CA ALA A 55 27.34 -3.98 -0.30
C ALA A 55 26.27 -3.01 -0.87
N MET A 56 26.44 -2.54 -2.11
CA MET A 56 25.44 -1.71 -2.76
C MET A 56 24.15 -2.48 -3.05
N ILE A 57 24.24 -3.72 -3.53
CA ILE A 57 23.07 -4.59 -3.78
C ILE A 57 22.28 -4.78 -2.49
N ASP A 58 22.93 -5.14 -1.40
CA ASP A 58 22.29 -5.35 -0.10
C ASP A 58 21.63 -4.07 0.43
N LEU A 59 22.31 -2.93 0.26
CA LEU A 59 21.77 -1.62 0.63
C LEU A 59 20.48 -1.30 -0.15
N TYR A 60 20.52 -1.45 -1.49
CA TYR A 60 19.36 -1.14 -2.34
C TYR A 60 18.21 -2.12 -2.14
N GLN A 61 18.50 -3.39 -1.86
CA GLN A 61 17.48 -4.37 -1.50
C GLN A 61 16.72 -3.95 -0.23
N ASN A 62 17.45 -3.53 0.81
CA ASN A 62 16.84 -3.05 2.05
C ASN A 62 16.04 -1.76 1.83
N LYS A 63 16.60 -0.78 1.10
CA LYS A 63 15.89 0.46 0.74
C LYS A 63 14.61 0.16 -0.03
N GLY A 64 14.68 -0.71 -1.03
CA GLY A 64 13.53 -1.14 -1.84
C GLY A 64 12.43 -1.75 -0.97
N ARG A 65 12.78 -2.69 -0.08
CA ARG A 65 11.83 -3.32 0.84
C ARG A 65 11.11 -2.29 1.73
N PHE A 66 11.83 -1.33 2.29
CA PHE A 66 11.24 -0.28 3.11
C PHE A 66 10.36 0.66 2.28
N LEU A 67 10.84 1.09 1.12
CA LEU A 67 10.08 1.95 0.23
C LEU A 67 8.73 1.30 -0.15
N TYR A 68 8.73 0.03 -0.56
CA TYR A 68 7.51 -0.69 -0.89
C TYR A 68 6.52 -0.74 0.28
N LYS A 69 7.01 -1.04 1.49
CA LYS A 69 6.18 -1.06 2.68
C LYS A 69 5.57 0.30 2.99
N TYR A 70 6.40 1.36 3.00
CA TYR A 70 5.95 2.71 3.35
C TYR A 70 5.04 3.31 2.27
N ALA A 71 5.33 3.07 1.00
CA ALA A 71 4.45 3.48 -0.10
C ALA A 71 3.05 2.84 0.01
N GLY A 72 3.02 1.53 0.31
CA GLY A 72 1.75 0.82 0.53
C GLY A 72 0.95 1.42 1.68
N SER A 73 1.55 1.50 2.87
CA SER A 73 0.86 2.04 4.05
C SER A 73 0.46 3.50 3.90
N MET A 74 1.29 4.32 3.23
CA MET A 74 0.99 5.74 3.00
C MET A 74 -0.25 5.92 2.10
N LEU A 75 -0.31 5.18 0.99
CA LEU A 75 -1.42 5.32 0.05
C LEU A 75 -2.73 4.72 0.61
N GLU A 76 -2.63 3.63 1.38
CA GLU A 76 -3.74 3.06 2.11
C GLU A 76 -4.31 4.06 3.14
N ASP A 77 -3.46 4.64 4.00
CA ASP A 77 -3.89 5.66 4.98
C ASP A 77 -4.46 6.92 4.29
N ALA A 78 -3.89 7.33 3.13
CA ALA A 78 -4.42 8.46 2.36
C ALA A 78 -5.85 8.19 1.87
N ALA A 79 -6.11 6.99 1.33
CA ALA A 79 -7.43 6.59 0.90
C ALA A 79 -8.42 6.51 2.08
N ILE A 80 -7.99 5.96 3.21
CA ILE A 80 -8.81 5.92 4.44
C ILE A 80 -9.18 7.34 4.90
N LEU A 81 -8.23 8.29 4.88
CA LEU A 81 -8.50 9.69 5.20
C LEU A 81 -9.56 10.33 4.28
N CYS A 82 -9.60 9.94 3.00
CA CYS A 82 -10.64 10.40 2.09
C CYS A 82 -12.02 9.87 2.52
N PHE A 83 -12.14 8.59 2.87
CA PHE A 83 -13.38 8.03 3.42
C PHE A 83 -13.78 8.69 4.75
N GLU A 84 -12.84 8.88 5.69
CA GLU A 84 -13.09 9.54 6.97
C GLU A 84 -13.51 11.01 6.82
N HIS A 85 -13.09 11.67 5.75
CA HIS A 85 -13.52 13.04 5.45
C HIS A 85 -14.97 13.09 4.98
N LYS A 86 -15.37 12.10 4.18
CA LYS A 86 -16.72 12.04 3.57
C LYS A 86 -17.75 11.42 4.49
N TYR A 87 -17.41 10.38 5.23
CA TYR A 87 -18.34 9.57 6.00
C TYR A 87 -18.05 9.65 7.50
N SER A 88 -19.09 9.69 8.31
CA SER A 88 -18.97 9.75 9.77
C SER A 88 -18.82 8.37 10.44
N ASN A 89 -19.13 7.29 9.72
CA ASN A 89 -19.15 5.91 10.22
C ASN A 89 -18.04 5.04 9.60
N VAL A 90 -16.83 5.56 9.55
CA VAL A 90 -15.66 4.84 9.06
C VAL A 90 -14.97 4.10 10.21
N GLU A 91 -14.69 2.82 10.02
CA GLU A 91 -13.86 2.02 10.93
C GLU A 91 -12.61 1.55 10.19
N SER A 92 -11.46 2.11 10.52
CA SER A 92 -10.17 1.68 9.96
C SER A 92 -9.62 0.47 10.72
N LYS A 93 -8.96 -0.46 9.99
CA LYS A 93 -8.31 -1.66 10.55
C LYS A 93 -9.25 -2.53 11.41
N LYS A 94 -10.51 -2.63 11.00
CA LYS A 94 -11.50 -3.43 11.72
C LYS A 94 -11.17 -4.92 11.63
N LYS A 95 -11.18 -5.59 12.78
CA LYS A 95 -10.99 -7.04 12.86
C LYS A 95 -12.32 -7.76 13.02
N ILE A 96 -12.63 -8.65 12.08
CA ILE A 96 -13.80 -9.51 12.07
C ILE A 96 -13.40 -10.96 12.32
N ASP A 97 -14.32 -11.76 12.87
CA ASP A 97 -14.05 -13.16 13.19
C ASP A 97 -14.00 -14.00 11.90
N ASN A 98 -13.00 -14.87 11.83
CA ASN A 98 -12.87 -15.80 10.71
C ASN A 98 -13.70 -17.05 11.00
N THR A 99 -14.84 -17.15 10.33
CA THR A 99 -15.81 -18.25 10.45
C THR A 99 -15.54 -19.39 9.48
N ILE A 100 -14.61 -19.20 8.51
CA ILE A 100 -14.32 -20.16 7.43
C ILE A 100 -13.16 -21.10 7.78
N THR A 101 -12.10 -20.56 8.39
CA THR A 101 -10.89 -21.33 8.71
C THR A 101 -10.45 -21.11 10.16
N THR A 102 -9.69 -22.07 10.68
CA THR A 102 -9.22 -22.01 12.08
C THR A 102 -8.07 -21.00 12.27
N LYS A 103 -7.37 -20.63 11.21
CA LYS A 103 -6.24 -19.69 11.22
C LYS A 103 -6.22 -18.82 9.95
N PRO A 104 -6.02 -17.50 10.07
CA PRO A 104 -5.99 -16.71 11.32
C PRO A 104 -7.39 -16.67 11.98
N LYS A 105 -7.45 -16.45 13.29
CA LYS A 105 -8.74 -16.33 14.01
C LYS A 105 -9.57 -15.12 13.61
N LYS A 106 -8.91 -14.07 13.12
CA LYS A 106 -9.55 -12.82 12.67
C LYS A 106 -8.97 -12.37 11.34
N VAL A 107 -9.82 -11.76 10.53
CA VAL A 107 -9.43 -11.06 9.30
C VAL A 107 -9.52 -9.56 9.57
N GLU A 108 -8.53 -8.80 9.12
CA GLU A 108 -8.52 -7.35 9.22
C GLU A 108 -9.06 -6.75 7.91
N ILE A 109 -10.00 -5.83 8.02
CA ILE A 109 -10.54 -5.00 6.94
C ILE A 109 -9.78 -3.68 6.99
N ASP A 110 -9.18 -3.24 5.88
CA ASP A 110 -8.40 -2.00 5.85
C ASP A 110 -9.28 -0.79 6.17
N CYS A 111 -10.47 -0.72 5.57
CA CYS A 111 -11.46 0.33 5.83
C CYS A 111 -12.87 -0.24 5.70
N LEU A 112 -13.72 -0.01 6.71
CA LEU A 112 -15.14 -0.35 6.67
C LEU A 112 -15.97 0.93 6.69
N VAL A 113 -16.87 1.09 5.71
CA VAL A 113 -17.81 2.21 5.62
C VAL A 113 -19.22 1.66 5.48
N GLY A 114 -20.03 1.77 6.52
CA GLY A 114 -21.35 1.14 6.56
C GLY A 114 -21.25 -0.39 6.45
N ASP A 115 -21.77 -0.94 5.36
CA ASP A 115 -21.72 -2.36 5.03
C ASP A 115 -20.63 -2.73 4.01
N THR A 116 -19.82 -1.78 3.58
CA THR A 116 -18.81 -1.97 2.53
C THR A 116 -17.41 -2.08 3.13
N ALA A 117 -16.77 -3.24 2.90
CA ALA A 117 -15.45 -3.58 3.39
C ALA A 117 -14.41 -3.39 2.29
N TYR A 118 -13.52 -2.44 2.47
CA TYR A 118 -12.47 -2.11 1.50
C TYR A 118 -11.16 -2.80 1.83
N GLU A 119 -10.57 -3.46 0.83
CA GLU A 119 -9.19 -3.91 0.78
C GLU A 119 -8.42 -2.96 -0.15
N ILE A 120 -7.45 -2.23 0.40
CA ILE A 120 -6.75 -1.16 -0.31
C ILE A 120 -5.31 -1.57 -0.58
N LYS A 121 -4.91 -1.55 -1.85
CA LYS A 121 -3.56 -1.89 -2.29
C LYS A 121 -2.98 -0.78 -3.15
N TRP A 122 -1.75 -0.35 -2.85
CA TRP A 122 -1.07 0.57 -3.75
C TRP A 122 -0.65 -0.15 -5.04
N ARG A 123 -0.13 -1.37 -4.93
CA ARG A 123 0.25 -2.26 -6.03
C ARG A 123 0.34 -3.68 -5.50
N ASP A 124 -0.18 -4.63 -6.23
CA ASP A 124 -0.05 -6.05 -5.91
C ASP A 124 0.62 -6.77 -7.07
N ALA A 125 1.92 -7.01 -6.93
CA ALA A 125 2.76 -7.65 -7.95
C ALA A 125 3.11 -9.09 -7.59
N THR A 126 2.29 -9.74 -6.72
CA THR A 126 2.51 -11.13 -6.33
C THR A 126 2.42 -12.05 -7.53
N THR A 127 3.27 -13.07 -7.54
CA THR A 127 3.25 -14.19 -8.48
C THR A 127 2.97 -15.52 -7.77
N ASP A 128 2.64 -15.45 -6.46
CA ASP A 128 2.34 -16.60 -5.62
C ASP A 128 0.87 -17.03 -5.77
N GLY A 129 0.63 -18.26 -6.23
CA GLY A 129 -0.71 -18.82 -6.38
C GLY A 129 -1.49 -18.94 -5.07
N ASP A 130 -0.80 -19.11 -3.94
CA ASP A 130 -1.43 -19.16 -2.61
C ASP A 130 -2.13 -17.84 -2.23
N HIS A 131 -1.73 -16.74 -2.87
CA HIS A 131 -2.38 -15.45 -2.68
C HIS A 131 -3.87 -15.49 -3.04
N ILE A 132 -4.22 -16.17 -4.13
CA ILE A 132 -5.63 -16.31 -4.57
C ILE A 132 -6.44 -17.07 -3.50
N THR A 133 -5.88 -18.14 -2.93
CA THR A 133 -6.54 -18.92 -1.88
C THR A 133 -6.78 -18.09 -0.62
N LYS A 134 -5.81 -17.28 -0.22
CA LYS A 134 -5.92 -16.37 0.93
C LYS A 134 -6.99 -15.30 0.70
N GLU A 135 -7.01 -14.70 -0.48
CA GLU A 135 -8.01 -13.70 -0.83
C GLU A 135 -9.42 -14.31 -0.97
N HIS A 136 -9.54 -15.51 -1.52
CA HIS A 136 -10.82 -16.25 -1.55
C HIS A 136 -11.38 -16.47 -0.14
N THR A 137 -10.54 -16.87 0.80
CA THR A 137 -10.94 -17.02 2.21
C THR A 137 -11.35 -15.67 2.80
N ARG A 138 -10.55 -14.61 2.58
CA ARG A 138 -10.85 -13.25 3.07
C ARG A 138 -12.20 -12.76 2.59
N VAL A 139 -12.46 -12.85 1.28
CA VAL A 139 -13.71 -12.39 0.66
C VAL A 139 -14.93 -13.12 1.24
N LYS A 140 -14.83 -14.44 1.42
CA LYS A 140 -15.90 -15.22 2.05
C LYS A 140 -16.15 -14.82 3.50
N VAL A 141 -15.09 -14.62 4.29
CA VAL A 141 -15.22 -14.16 5.68
C VAL A 141 -15.91 -12.81 5.75
N ILE A 142 -15.56 -11.89 4.86
CA ILE A 142 -16.19 -10.56 4.78
C ILE A 142 -17.68 -10.70 4.50
N GLN A 143 -18.07 -11.55 3.55
CA GLN A 143 -19.48 -11.78 3.21
C GLN A 143 -20.27 -12.44 4.35
N GLU A 144 -19.71 -13.46 5.01
CA GLU A 144 -20.38 -14.12 6.13
C GLU A 144 -20.57 -13.21 7.34
N ASN A 145 -19.73 -12.17 7.47
CA ASN A 145 -19.95 -11.11 8.45
C ASN A 145 -20.95 -10.03 7.95
N GLY A 146 -21.60 -10.23 6.80
CA GLY A 146 -22.64 -9.34 6.28
C GLY A 146 -22.11 -8.11 5.53
N TYR A 147 -20.83 -8.10 5.14
CA TYR A 147 -20.23 -6.97 4.43
C TYR A 147 -20.03 -7.24 2.93
N LYS A 148 -20.14 -6.20 2.12
CA LYS A 148 -19.81 -6.21 0.69
C LYS A 148 -18.30 -6.00 0.52
N PRO A 149 -17.55 -6.94 -0.06
CA PRO A 149 -16.12 -6.76 -0.29
C PRO A 149 -15.86 -5.87 -1.51
N VAL A 150 -14.99 -4.89 -1.36
CA VAL A 150 -14.50 -4.02 -2.44
C VAL A 150 -12.98 -3.97 -2.40
N ARG A 151 -12.34 -4.24 -3.55
CA ARG A 151 -10.89 -4.12 -3.67
C ARG A 151 -10.52 -2.91 -4.51
N ILE A 152 -9.61 -2.10 -4.00
CA ILE A 152 -9.06 -0.92 -4.66
C ILE A 152 -7.56 -1.11 -4.81
N MET A 153 -7.05 -1.16 -6.06
CA MET A 153 -5.62 -1.29 -6.36
C MET A 153 -5.18 -0.14 -7.26
N PHE A 154 -4.41 0.81 -6.72
CA PHE A 154 -4.07 2.05 -7.42
C PHE A 154 -3.14 1.88 -8.61
N PHE A 155 -2.20 0.92 -8.57
CA PHE A 155 -1.25 0.67 -9.65
C PHE A 155 -1.26 -0.80 -10.06
N GLU A 156 -1.42 -1.04 -11.35
CA GLU A 156 -1.38 -2.39 -11.88
C GLU A 156 0.05 -2.96 -11.93
N PRO A 157 0.21 -4.28 -11.76
CA PRO A 157 1.50 -4.93 -11.95
C PRO A 157 1.87 -4.98 -13.43
N ASN A 158 3.18 -5.03 -13.71
CA ASN A 158 3.68 -5.11 -15.09
C ASN A 158 3.91 -6.56 -15.56
N ARG A 159 4.17 -7.51 -14.62
CA ARG A 159 4.44 -8.90 -14.96
C ARG A 159 3.16 -9.62 -15.38
N GLU A 160 3.17 -10.36 -16.47
CA GLU A 160 2.00 -11.09 -16.99
C GLU A 160 1.41 -12.04 -15.94
N GLN A 161 2.25 -12.84 -15.26
CA GLN A 161 1.78 -13.73 -14.20
C GLN A 161 1.05 -12.98 -13.06
N ALA A 162 1.51 -11.79 -12.69
CA ALA A 162 0.83 -10.98 -11.69
C ALA A 162 -0.47 -10.39 -12.22
N LYS A 163 -0.54 -10.01 -13.51
CA LYS A 163 -1.78 -9.58 -14.17
C LYS A 163 -2.82 -10.70 -14.20
N ASP A 164 -2.40 -11.93 -14.51
CA ASP A 164 -3.29 -13.11 -14.49
C ASP A 164 -3.86 -13.36 -13.08
N ILE A 165 -3.06 -13.17 -12.04
CA ILE A 165 -3.54 -13.25 -10.65
C ILE A 165 -4.58 -12.15 -10.38
N GLN A 166 -4.32 -10.91 -10.78
CA GLN A 166 -5.26 -9.82 -10.56
C GLN A 166 -6.58 -10.04 -11.33
N LYS A 167 -6.53 -10.59 -12.54
CA LYS A 167 -7.73 -10.98 -13.30
C LYS A 167 -8.58 -11.99 -12.53
N ARG A 168 -7.94 -13.04 -11.99
CA ARG A 168 -8.64 -14.05 -11.16
C ARG A 168 -9.23 -13.46 -9.88
N LEU A 169 -8.53 -12.50 -9.26
CA LEU A 169 -9.05 -11.78 -8.10
C LEU A 169 -10.26 -10.91 -8.48
N LYS A 170 -10.23 -10.21 -9.61
CA LYS A 170 -11.38 -9.46 -10.13
C LYS A 170 -12.60 -10.36 -10.33
N ASP A 171 -12.41 -11.52 -10.97
CA ASP A 171 -13.45 -12.51 -11.16
C ASP A 171 -14.00 -13.01 -9.80
N LEU A 172 -13.12 -13.28 -8.84
CA LEU A 172 -13.51 -13.69 -7.49
C LEU A 172 -14.41 -12.65 -6.80
N TYR A 173 -14.00 -11.37 -6.77
CA TYR A 173 -14.80 -10.31 -6.17
C TYR A 173 -16.16 -10.18 -6.86
N THR A 174 -16.20 -10.23 -8.19
CA THR A 174 -17.44 -10.18 -8.96
C THR A 174 -18.39 -11.35 -8.66
N GLN A 175 -17.87 -12.58 -8.56
CA GLN A 175 -18.67 -13.79 -8.26
C GLN A 175 -19.37 -13.72 -6.91
N VAL A 176 -18.84 -12.99 -5.96
CA VAL A 176 -19.43 -12.82 -4.63
C VAL A 176 -20.26 -11.53 -4.50
N GLY A 177 -20.57 -10.86 -5.60
CA GLY A 177 -21.30 -9.59 -5.57
C GLY A 177 -20.51 -8.41 -5.03
N GLY A 178 -19.18 -8.57 -4.92
CA GLY A 178 -18.24 -7.50 -4.57
C GLY A 178 -17.79 -6.72 -5.79
N GLU A 179 -16.83 -5.82 -5.58
CA GLU A 179 -16.31 -4.94 -6.63
C GLU A 179 -14.78 -4.93 -6.62
N TYR A 180 -14.17 -4.64 -7.77
CA TYR A 180 -12.74 -4.60 -7.95
C TYR A 180 -12.39 -3.45 -8.90
N TYR A 181 -11.59 -2.50 -8.40
CA TYR A 181 -11.11 -1.34 -9.14
C TYR A 181 -9.59 -1.34 -9.20
N SER A 182 -8.99 -1.08 -10.37
CA SER A 182 -7.54 -1.02 -10.53
C SER A 182 -7.11 0.09 -11.48
N GLY A 183 -5.87 0.57 -11.30
CA GLY A 183 -5.31 1.65 -12.13
C GLY A 183 -6.15 2.92 -12.05
N GLU A 184 -6.48 3.51 -13.20
CA GLU A 184 -7.27 4.75 -13.27
C GLU A 184 -8.67 4.59 -12.66
N ASP A 185 -9.30 3.42 -12.81
CA ASP A 185 -10.63 3.16 -12.24
C ASP A 185 -10.58 3.22 -10.70
N ALA A 186 -9.46 2.84 -10.06
CA ALA A 186 -9.30 2.93 -8.63
C ALA A 186 -9.21 4.39 -8.15
N TRP A 187 -8.50 5.24 -8.87
CA TRP A 187 -8.42 6.68 -8.58
C TRP A 187 -9.77 7.37 -8.76
N GLU A 188 -10.46 7.07 -9.86
CA GLU A 188 -11.78 7.61 -10.15
C GLU A 188 -12.82 7.12 -9.13
N TYR A 189 -12.72 5.87 -8.68
CA TYR A 189 -13.60 5.35 -7.63
C TYR A 189 -13.44 6.13 -6.31
N ILE A 190 -12.21 6.39 -5.85
CA ILE A 190 -11.98 7.22 -4.66
C ILE A 190 -12.57 8.61 -4.87
N LYS A 191 -12.32 9.23 -6.03
CA LYS A 191 -12.81 10.58 -6.34
C LYS A 191 -14.33 10.66 -6.32
N THR A 192 -15.00 9.75 -6.98
CA THR A 192 -16.47 9.75 -7.08
C THR A 192 -17.17 9.37 -5.78
N THR A 193 -16.55 8.47 -5.01
CA THR A 193 -17.10 8.00 -3.72
C THR A 193 -16.89 9.00 -2.60
N THR A 194 -15.78 9.73 -2.60
CA THR A 194 -15.41 10.62 -1.50
C THR A 194 -15.49 12.11 -1.83
N ASP A 195 -15.71 12.49 -3.09
CA ASP A 195 -15.61 13.84 -3.65
C ASP A 195 -14.18 14.45 -3.54
N ILE A 196 -13.14 13.59 -3.38
CA ILE A 196 -11.75 14.01 -3.21
C ILE A 196 -10.90 13.46 -4.35
N ASP A 197 -10.28 14.34 -5.12
CA ASP A 197 -9.30 13.97 -6.15
C ASP A 197 -7.92 13.72 -5.51
N LEU A 198 -7.79 12.54 -4.89
CA LEU A 198 -6.55 12.15 -4.20
C LEU A 198 -5.35 12.12 -5.14
N LYS A 199 -5.53 11.71 -6.41
CA LYS A 199 -4.46 11.64 -7.40
C LYS A 199 -3.89 13.03 -7.69
N SER A 200 -4.76 14.01 -7.94
CA SER A 200 -4.35 15.41 -8.18
C SER A 200 -3.66 16.01 -6.96
N MET A 201 -4.20 15.81 -5.76
CA MET A 201 -3.58 16.29 -4.52
C MET A 201 -2.16 15.76 -4.33
N LEU A 202 -1.93 14.47 -4.53
CA LEU A 202 -0.60 13.87 -4.41
C LEU A 202 0.35 14.36 -5.52
N SER A 203 -0.14 14.58 -6.73
CA SER A 203 0.66 15.11 -7.85
C SER A 203 1.09 16.56 -7.62
N GLU A 204 0.23 17.40 -7.07
CA GLU A 204 0.54 18.78 -6.70
C GLU A 204 1.62 18.86 -5.59
N MET A 205 1.61 17.93 -4.64
CA MET A 205 2.64 17.84 -3.61
C MET A 205 4.02 17.54 -4.20
N ILE A 206 4.11 16.70 -5.24
CA ILE A 206 5.37 16.41 -5.95
C ILE A 206 5.88 17.69 -6.63
N SER A 207 5.02 18.41 -7.34
CA SER A 207 5.39 19.63 -8.05
C SER A 207 5.89 20.72 -7.11
N SER A 208 5.25 20.88 -5.95
CA SER A 208 5.69 21.85 -4.92
C SER A 208 7.07 21.50 -4.33
N GLU A 209 7.34 20.22 -4.06
CA GLU A 209 8.65 19.79 -3.54
C GLU A 209 9.80 19.94 -4.55
N ILE A 210 9.52 19.75 -5.85
CA ILE A 210 10.52 19.96 -6.91
C ILE A 210 10.87 21.43 -6.99
N ASN A 211 9.88 22.31 -7.01
CA ASN A 211 10.11 23.76 -7.06
C ASN A 211 10.89 24.28 -5.84
N GLU A 212 10.59 23.78 -4.63
CA GLU A 212 11.33 24.16 -3.41
C GLU A 212 12.80 23.72 -3.47
N LYS A 213 13.11 22.58 -4.08
CA LYS A 213 14.50 22.11 -4.24
C LYS A 213 15.26 22.90 -5.30
N GLU A 214 14.64 23.23 -6.43
CA GLU A 214 15.28 24.05 -7.48
C GLU A 214 15.62 25.46 -6.97
N ILE A 215 14.75 26.07 -6.16
CA ILE A 215 15.01 27.38 -5.54
C ILE A 215 16.17 27.32 -4.52
N SER A 216 16.38 26.17 -3.86
CA SER A 216 17.46 26.00 -2.88
C SER A 216 18.86 25.81 -3.49
N TYR A 217 18.96 25.65 -4.81
CA TYR A 217 20.23 25.53 -5.57
C TYR A 217 20.64 26.82 -6.30
N ILE A 218 19.87 27.93 -6.16
CA ILE A 218 20.20 29.28 -6.63
C ILE A 218 20.63 30.13 -5.45
#